data_c874e8495d96d0511a572236280b9a66
#
_entry.id   c874e8495d96d0511a572236280b9a66
#
_cell.length_a   1.000
_cell.length_b   1.000
_cell.length_c   1.000
_cell.angle_alpha   90.00
_cell.angle_beta   90.00
_cell.angle_gamma   90.00
#
_symmetry.space_group_name_H-M   'P 1'
#
loop_
_entity.id
_entity.type
_entity.pdbx_description
1 polymer ?
#
loop_
_entity_poly.entity_id
_entity_poly.type
_entity_poly.pdbx_seq_one_letter_code
_entity_poly.pdbx_strand_id
1 'polypeptide(L)'
;MENFKQAIMVYQEDLEKLTPTRISEFIRHHYSYQRPRLQRLLDYYQGHNDDILEPDTRRNEKGKADHRAVHSFAKYIADFQTSYSVGNAINLSGVSSDSLDKFNQVNDINTLNYDLFLDMSTFGRAYEYIYHGKDGIDHSVKLDPRETFVIYDTSVDPQPVMAVRYHEVQDISATGAPVIKYVPETWTKEKHVTYKPVDVAGSVTAPEQADEQVQVAFPVIEYKNNAFRQGDYENVLTLIDLYDAAQSDTANYMTDFNEALLVIEGNIDTLFDDSLLLQSIDPNDEESMKKLAQDRLEQLESMRQANMLLIKSGIDSTGKQTSADAKYIHKEYDSTGTEVYKKRLASDIHKFSHTPDLTDENFASNASGVAMKYKILGTVELASTKRKQFERGLTARYNTVSTIEKAVSGEWDVDANKINFIFKDNMPTDDIAIITSLVQAGAQLPQEYLYQYLPNVSDADEIIDMMDKQRQRMGGYATKNGVLTNGTSGNGDGDEEVRGQQGEPENQRTSN
;
A
#
# COMPACT_ATOMS: atom_id res chain seq x y z
N MET A 1 -12.80 22.93 0.09
CA MET A 1 -12.82 23.16 -1.37
C MET A 1 -11.87 24.26 -1.88
N GLU A 2 -11.19 25.00 -1.00
CA GLU A 2 -10.22 26.03 -1.41
C GLU A 2 -8.87 25.49 -1.90
N ASN A 3 -8.53 24.24 -1.60
CA ASN A 3 -7.19 23.70 -1.83
C ASN A 3 -6.96 23.12 -3.24
N PHE A 4 -7.97 23.03 -4.09
CA PHE A 4 -7.80 22.45 -5.43
C PHE A 4 -6.95 23.31 -6.38
N LYS A 5 -6.90 24.62 -6.16
CA LYS A 5 -6.07 25.54 -6.97
C LYS A 5 -4.60 25.60 -6.51
N GLN A 6 -4.30 25.14 -5.31
CA GLN A 6 -2.93 25.16 -4.74
C GLN A 6 -2.16 23.84 -4.99
N ALA A 7 -2.84 22.76 -5.34
CA ALA A 7 -2.22 21.49 -5.67
C ALA A 7 -1.75 21.46 -7.14
N ILE A 8 -0.74 22.25 -7.48
CA ILE A 8 -0.02 22.04 -8.73
C ILE A 8 0.67 20.68 -8.62
N MET A 9 0.11 19.67 -9.29
CA MET A 9 0.66 18.31 -9.29
C MET A 9 1.80 18.15 -10.28
N VAL A 10 1.89 19.04 -11.26
CA VAL A 10 2.89 19.02 -12.33
C VAL A 10 3.49 20.41 -12.46
N TYR A 11 4.79 20.52 -12.32
CA TYR A 11 5.52 21.75 -12.56
C TYR A 11 5.88 21.83 -14.04
N GLN A 12 5.65 23.01 -14.63
CA GLN A 12 5.97 23.29 -16.04
C GLN A 12 6.69 24.62 -16.16
N GLU A 13 7.84 24.60 -16.81
CA GLU A 13 8.61 25.78 -17.15
C GLU A 13 9.64 25.43 -18.25
N ASP A 14 9.94 26.38 -19.12
CA ASP A 14 10.98 26.19 -20.13
C ASP A 14 12.37 26.21 -19.48
N LEU A 15 13.28 25.37 -19.94
CA LEU A 15 14.62 25.20 -19.35
C LEU A 15 15.39 26.54 -19.22
N GLU A 16 15.27 27.38 -20.21
CA GLU A 16 15.95 28.70 -20.25
C GLU A 16 15.48 29.66 -19.13
N LYS A 17 14.29 29.48 -18.60
CA LYS A 17 13.70 30.27 -17.53
C LYS A 17 13.98 29.69 -16.13
N LEU A 18 14.56 28.50 -16.04
CA LEU A 18 14.88 27.83 -14.79
C LEU A 18 16.17 28.40 -14.14
N THR A 19 16.10 29.65 -13.71
CA THR A 19 17.15 30.27 -12.91
C THR A 19 17.21 29.66 -11.51
N PRO A 20 18.34 29.74 -10.77
CA PRO A 20 18.44 29.25 -9.40
C PRO A 20 17.35 29.79 -8.46
N THR A 21 16.95 31.08 -8.63
CA THR A 21 15.82 31.65 -7.88
C THR A 21 14.51 30.98 -8.24
N ARG A 22 14.25 30.70 -9.53
CA ARG A 22 13.03 30.02 -9.98
C ARG A 22 12.96 28.59 -9.46
N ILE A 23 14.09 27.90 -9.42
CA ILE A 23 14.20 26.55 -8.82
C ILE A 23 13.82 26.59 -7.32
N SER A 24 14.32 27.60 -6.57
CA SER A 24 13.95 27.78 -5.16
C SER A 24 12.45 28.05 -4.98
N GLU A 25 11.80 28.76 -5.89
CA GLU A 25 10.35 28.95 -5.85
C GLU A 25 9.59 27.62 -6.01
N PHE A 26 10.01 26.76 -6.92
CA PHE A 26 9.42 25.42 -7.09
C PHE A 26 9.68 24.53 -5.87
N ILE A 27 10.89 24.54 -5.31
CA ILE A 27 11.22 23.81 -4.08
C ILE A 27 10.30 24.25 -2.94
N ARG A 28 10.18 25.57 -2.75
CA ARG A 28 9.31 26.11 -1.70
C ARG A 28 7.85 25.73 -1.90
N HIS A 29 7.36 25.78 -3.14
CA HIS A 29 5.99 25.33 -3.44
C HIS A 29 5.81 23.84 -3.14
N HIS A 30 6.73 23.00 -3.57
CA HIS A 30 6.69 21.57 -3.30
C HIS A 30 6.74 21.29 -1.78
N TYR A 31 7.64 21.94 -1.07
CA TYR A 31 7.78 21.82 0.39
C TYR A 31 6.51 22.24 1.13
N SER A 32 5.87 23.33 0.72
CA SER A 32 4.72 23.90 1.43
C SER A 32 3.38 23.21 1.10
N TYR A 33 3.24 22.62 -0.09
CA TYR A 33 1.95 22.07 -0.55
C TYR A 33 1.99 20.60 -0.92
N GLN A 34 3.03 20.14 -1.62
CA GLN A 34 3.08 18.73 -2.04
C GLN A 34 3.64 17.82 -0.94
N ARG A 35 4.71 18.21 -0.28
CA ARG A 35 5.34 17.41 0.79
C ARG A 35 4.36 17.09 1.93
N PRO A 36 3.57 18.03 2.47
CA PRO A 36 2.57 17.71 3.51
C PRO A 36 1.50 16.71 3.05
N ARG A 37 1.02 16.84 1.80
CA ARG A 37 0.09 15.87 1.22
C ARG A 37 0.72 14.48 1.12
N LEU A 38 1.94 14.39 0.60
CA LEU A 38 2.66 13.13 0.45
C LEU A 38 3.01 12.51 1.81
N GLN A 39 3.37 13.36 2.79
CA GLN A 39 3.60 12.93 4.17
C GLN A 39 2.33 12.33 4.78
N ARG A 40 1.19 13.02 4.65
CA ARG A 40 -0.10 12.52 5.12
C ARG A 40 -0.44 11.16 4.52
N LEU A 41 -0.20 10.96 3.21
CA LEU A 41 -0.41 9.66 2.57
C LEU A 41 0.48 8.58 3.20
N LEU A 42 1.76 8.87 3.43
CA LEU A 42 2.66 7.94 4.11
C LEU A 42 2.22 7.63 5.54
N ASP A 43 1.79 8.63 6.29
CA ASP A 43 1.31 8.47 7.66
C ASP A 43 0.13 7.48 7.71
N TYR A 44 -0.85 7.62 6.80
CA TYR A 44 -1.96 6.67 6.68
C TYR A 44 -1.50 5.26 6.28
N TYR A 45 -0.51 5.15 5.39
CA TYR A 45 0.08 3.86 5.05
C TYR A 45 0.75 3.21 6.27
N GLN A 46 1.38 4.00 7.13
CA GLN A 46 2.06 3.53 8.34
C GLN A 46 1.10 3.34 9.54
N GLY A 47 -0.18 3.64 9.40
CA GLY A 47 -1.16 3.54 10.48
C GLY A 47 -1.12 4.73 11.46
N HIS A 48 -0.66 5.87 10.99
CA HIS A 48 -0.71 7.13 11.73
C HIS A 48 -1.80 8.05 11.15
N ASN A 49 -3.05 7.61 11.22
CA ASN A 49 -4.20 8.36 10.70
C ASN A 49 -4.39 9.64 11.53
N ASP A 50 -4.13 10.79 10.90
CA ASP A 50 -4.06 12.09 11.56
C ASP A 50 -5.39 12.50 12.19
N ASP A 51 -6.54 12.31 11.52
CA ASP A 51 -7.86 12.72 11.99
C ASP A 51 -8.22 12.12 13.36
N ILE A 52 -8.00 10.81 13.54
CA ILE A 52 -8.33 10.11 14.78
C ILE A 52 -7.27 10.31 15.86
N LEU A 53 -6.00 10.48 15.49
CA LEU A 53 -4.87 10.60 16.42
C LEU A 53 -4.59 12.04 16.84
N GLU A 54 -5.14 13.05 16.14
CA GLU A 54 -4.90 14.44 16.45
C GLU A 54 -5.38 14.78 17.89
N PRO A 55 -4.49 15.37 18.72
CA PRO A 55 -4.90 15.80 20.06
C PRO A 55 -6.04 16.83 19.99
N ASP A 56 -6.92 16.83 20.96
CA ASP A 56 -7.99 17.82 21.17
C ASP A 56 -9.15 17.82 20.13
N THR A 57 -9.13 16.93 19.15
CA THR A 57 -10.22 16.85 18.14
C THR A 57 -11.45 16.06 18.61
N ARG A 58 -11.33 15.26 19.70
CA ARG A 58 -12.39 14.38 20.18
C ARG A 58 -12.74 14.63 21.64
N ARG A 59 -12.86 13.58 22.47
CA ARG A 59 -13.28 13.70 23.85
C ARG A 59 -12.20 14.29 24.75
N ASN A 60 -12.43 15.48 25.28
CA ASN A 60 -11.53 16.19 26.20
C ASN A 60 -12.08 16.21 27.66
N GLU A 61 -13.09 15.39 27.96
CA GLU A 61 -13.70 15.35 29.26
C GLU A 61 -12.88 14.50 30.23
N LYS A 62 -12.45 15.12 31.35
CA LYS A 62 -11.73 14.38 32.42
C LYS A 62 -12.56 13.21 32.92
N GLY A 63 -12.00 12.02 32.93
CA GLY A 63 -12.60 10.80 33.46
C GLY A 63 -13.42 9.99 32.47
N LYS A 64 -13.54 10.41 31.21
CA LYS A 64 -14.17 9.59 30.17
C LYS A 64 -13.11 8.90 29.30
N ALA A 65 -13.46 7.72 28.80
CA ALA A 65 -12.61 6.98 27.87
C ALA A 65 -12.42 7.73 26.56
N ASP A 66 -11.19 7.78 26.05
CA ASP A 66 -10.85 8.31 24.74
C ASP A 66 -9.99 7.27 23.99
N HIS A 67 -10.66 6.18 23.61
CA HIS A 67 -10.04 5.17 22.75
C HIS A 67 -9.96 5.70 21.32
N ARG A 68 -8.81 5.47 20.69
CA ARG A 68 -8.52 5.90 19.32
C ARG A 68 -8.06 4.68 18.54
N ALA A 69 -8.98 4.11 17.78
CA ALA A 69 -8.73 2.92 16.98
C ALA A 69 -8.31 3.32 15.56
N VAL A 70 -7.17 2.85 15.13
CA VAL A 70 -6.66 3.05 13.77
C VAL A 70 -6.79 1.76 12.98
N HIS A 71 -7.33 1.85 11.77
CA HIS A 71 -7.46 0.73 10.85
C HIS A 71 -6.62 0.98 9.60
N SER A 72 -5.65 0.10 9.36
CA SER A 72 -4.66 0.25 8.28
C SER A 72 -5.21 -0.10 6.89
N PHE A 73 -6.38 0.43 6.51
CA PHE A 73 -6.95 0.25 5.19
C PHE A 73 -6.02 0.78 4.09
N ALA A 74 -5.37 1.92 4.31
CA ALA A 74 -4.43 2.50 3.36
C ALA A 74 -3.31 1.53 3.02
N LYS A 75 -2.72 0.90 4.04
CA LYS A 75 -1.69 -0.13 3.87
C LYS A 75 -2.23 -1.35 3.12
N TYR A 76 -3.39 -1.86 3.53
CA TYR A 76 -4.02 -3.01 2.88
C TYR A 76 -4.24 -2.76 1.38
N ILE A 77 -4.76 -1.58 1.02
CA ILE A 77 -5.03 -1.20 -0.37
C ILE A 77 -3.72 -1.12 -1.17
N ALA A 78 -2.72 -0.39 -0.66
CA ALA A 78 -1.45 -0.19 -1.37
C ALA A 78 -0.68 -1.51 -1.54
N ASP A 79 -0.57 -2.31 -0.49
CA ASP A 79 0.12 -3.60 -0.51
C ASP A 79 -0.59 -4.59 -1.46
N PHE A 80 -1.93 -4.63 -1.42
CA PHE A 80 -2.70 -5.49 -2.31
C PHE A 80 -2.51 -5.11 -3.78
N GLN A 81 -2.68 -3.84 -4.14
CA GLN A 81 -2.54 -3.37 -5.52
C GLN A 81 -1.12 -3.60 -6.06
N THR A 82 -0.11 -3.38 -5.22
CA THR A 82 1.30 -3.63 -5.56
C THR A 82 1.58 -5.11 -5.73
N SER A 83 1.22 -5.92 -4.74
CA SER A 83 1.46 -7.37 -4.79
C SER A 83 0.71 -8.05 -5.93
N TYR A 84 -0.53 -7.62 -6.21
CA TYR A 84 -1.30 -8.11 -7.34
C TYR A 84 -0.62 -7.82 -8.67
N SER A 85 -0.08 -6.61 -8.83
CA SER A 85 0.42 -6.11 -10.12
C SER A 85 1.86 -6.54 -10.42
N VAL A 86 2.75 -6.50 -9.42
CA VAL A 86 4.21 -6.72 -9.56
C VAL A 86 4.79 -7.65 -8.49
N GLY A 87 3.95 -8.38 -7.77
CA GLY A 87 4.39 -9.40 -6.81
C GLY A 87 5.13 -10.57 -7.48
N ASN A 88 4.85 -10.84 -8.75
CA ASN A 88 5.67 -11.70 -9.60
C ASN A 88 6.68 -10.84 -10.37
N ALA A 89 7.86 -11.40 -10.66
CA ALA A 89 8.86 -10.77 -11.51
C ALA A 89 8.26 -10.38 -12.88
N ILE A 90 8.63 -9.20 -13.38
CA ILE A 90 8.25 -8.77 -14.73
C ILE A 90 9.19 -9.44 -15.73
N ASN A 91 8.64 -10.32 -16.54
CA ASN A 91 9.42 -10.99 -17.57
C ASN A 91 9.63 -10.07 -18.78
N LEU A 92 10.86 -10.03 -19.27
CA LEU A 92 11.23 -9.30 -20.48
C LEU A 92 11.24 -10.25 -21.67
N SER A 93 10.74 -9.80 -22.81
CA SER A 93 10.80 -10.55 -24.07
C SER A 93 11.06 -9.62 -25.24
N GLY A 94 11.44 -10.19 -26.39
CA GLY A 94 11.76 -9.44 -27.60
C GLY A 94 13.23 -9.03 -27.72
N VAL A 95 13.98 -9.07 -26.63
CA VAL A 95 15.43 -8.79 -26.61
C VAL A 95 16.09 -9.76 -25.64
N SER A 96 17.24 -10.29 -26.00
CA SER A 96 18.14 -11.07 -25.14
C SER A 96 19.53 -10.46 -25.22
N SER A 97 20.10 -10.06 -24.08
CA SER A 97 21.41 -9.42 -23.99
C SER A 97 22.01 -9.61 -22.61
N ASP A 98 23.28 -10.05 -22.59
CA ASP A 98 24.04 -10.21 -21.35
C ASP A 98 24.17 -8.87 -20.57
N SER A 99 24.25 -7.74 -21.27
CA SER A 99 24.32 -6.41 -20.67
C SER A 99 23.04 -6.06 -19.96
N LEU A 100 21.88 -6.40 -20.54
CA LEU A 100 20.57 -6.20 -19.94
C LEU A 100 20.41 -7.05 -18.66
N ASP A 101 20.77 -8.32 -18.74
CA ASP A 101 20.67 -9.26 -17.61
C ASP A 101 21.59 -8.84 -16.47
N LYS A 102 22.82 -8.40 -16.79
CA LYS A 102 23.77 -7.88 -15.81
C LYS A 102 23.22 -6.62 -15.12
N PHE A 103 22.67 -5.66 -15.87
CA PHE A 103 22.05 -4.45 -15.28
C PHE A 103 20.91 -4.83 -14.35
N ASN A 104 20.02 -5.72 -14.76
CA ASN A 104 18.88 -6.17 -13.99
C ASN A 104 19.31 -6.89 -12.70
N GLN A 105 20.33 -7.73 -12.76
CA GLN A 105 20.84 -8.48 -11.62
C GLN A 105 21.56 -7.58 -10.61
N VAL A 106 22.45 -6.69 -11.07
CA VAL A 106 23.22 -5.80 -10.18
C VAL A 106 22.30 -4.87 -9.41
N ASN A 107 21.22 -4.43 -10.01
CA ASN A 107 20.28 -3.47 -9.43
C ASN A 107 19.09 -4.13 -8.69
N ASP A 108 19.03 -5.46 -8.61
CA ASP A 108 17.87 -6.18 -8.07
C ASP A 108 16.55 -5.59 -8.56
N ILE A 109 16.42 -5.53 -9.88
CA ILE A 109 15.35 -4.82 -10.57
C ILE A 109 13.95 -5.28 -10.13
N ASN A 110 13.81 -6.53 -9.69
CA ASN A 110 12.51 -7.03 -9.21
C ASN A 110 12.09 -6.37 -7.91
N THR A 111 13.00 -6.25 -6.94
CA THR A 111 12.74 -5.53 -5.68
C THR A 111 12.52 -4.04 -5.96
N LEU A 112 13.36 -3.42 -6.80
CA LEU A 112 13.20 -2.03 -7.17
C LEU A 112 11.86 -1.75 -7.87
N ASN A 113 11.40 -2.62 -8.76
CA ASN A 113 10.09 -2.52 -9.40
C ASN A 113 8.94 -2.57 -8.39
N TYR A 114 9.03 -3.47 -7.40
CA TYR A 114 8.06 -3.55 -6.31
C TYR A 114 8.01 -2.26 -5.51
N ASP A 115 9.17 -1.74 -5.11
CA ASP A 115 9.28 -0.51 -4.33
C ASP A 115 8.77 0.73 -5.08
N LEU A 116 9.09 0.86 -6.37
CA LEU A 116 8.58 1.93 -7.22
C LEU A 116 7.06 1.84 -7.39
N PHE A 117 6.52 0.63 -7.56
CA PHE A 117 5.09 0.43 -7.71
C PHE A 117 4.34 0.71 -6.41
N LEU A 118 4.94 0.37 -5.26
CA LEU A 118 4.41 0.71 -3.94
C LEU A 118 4.36 2.23 -3.73
N ASP A 119 5.43 2.95 -4.11
CA ASP A 119 5.43 4.42 -4.07
C ASP A 119 4.36 5.01 -5.00
N MET A 120 4.14 4.44 -6.19
CA MET A 120 3.03 4.84 -7.06
C MET A 120 1.69 4.65 -6.38
N SER A 121 1.47 3.51 -5.72
CA SER A 121 0.24 3.22 -4.97
C SER A 121 0.03 4.18 -3.80
N THR A 122 1.09 4.49 -3.07
CA THR A 122 1.07 5.33 -1.88
C THR A 122 0.97 6.82 -2.23
N PHE A 123 1.91 7.33 -3.04
CA PHE A 123 2.07 8.76 -3.31
C PHE A 123 1.41 9.23 -4.61
N GLY A 124 0.94 8.29 -5.44
CA GLY A 124 0.45 8.57 -6.78
C GLY A 124 1.57 8.74 -7.82
N ARG A 125 2.83 8.68 -7.39
CA ARG A 125 4.03 8.79 -8.22
C ARG A 125 5.22 8.14 -7.54
N ALA A 126 6.21 7.72 -8.34
CA ALA A 126 7.51 7.28 -7.87
C ALA A 126 8.61 7.86 -8.76
N TYR A 127 9.81 7.93 -8.23
CA TYR A 127 10.97 8.44 -8.95
C TYR A 127 12.12 7.46 -8.87
N GLU A 128 12.79 7.28 -10.00
CA GLU A 128 13.97 6.45 -10.15
C GLU A 128 15.11 7.30 -10.68
N TYR A 129 16.30 7.14 -10.12
CA TYR A 129 17.52 7.80 -10.56
C TYR A 129 18.51 6.78 -11.07
N ILE A 130 18.99 6.98 -12.30
CA ILE A 130 19.96 6.12 -12.96
C ILE A 130 21.27 6.88 -13.11
N TYR A 131 22.37 6.26 -12.71
CA TYR A 131 23.68 6.88 -12.79
C TYR A 131 24.77 5.85 -13.06
N HIS A 132 25.83 6.30 -13.74
CA HIS A 132 27.03 5.50 -13.92
C HIS A 132 27.91 5.58 -12.67
N GLY A 133 28.15 4.45 -12.02
CA GLY A 133 28.95 4.36 -10.79
C GLY A 133 30.45 4.46 -11.07
N LYS A 134 31.23 4.77 -10.03
CA LYS A 134 32.69 4.77 -10.07
C LYS A 134 33.29 3.39 -10.31
N ASP A 135 32.50 2.36 -10.10
CA ASP A 135 32.81 0.95 -10.34
C ASP A 135 32.66 0.56 -11.83
N GLY A 136 32.21 1.50 -12.67
CA GLY A 136 31.99 1.27 -14.10
C GLY A 136 30.69 0.53 -14.39
N ILE A 137 29.72 0.55 -13.49
CA ILE A 137 28.42 -0.10 -13.64
C ILE A 137 27.31 0.95 -13.53
N ASP A 138 26.25 0.77 -14.29
CA ASP A 138 25.06 1.60 -14.17
C ASP A 138 24.20 1.14 -12.99
N HIS A 139 23.91 2.07 -12.11
CA HIS A 139 23.08 1.87 -10.94
C HIS A 139 21.72 2.56 -11.09
N SER A 140 20.72 1.93 -10.50
CA SER A 140 19.36 2.45 -10.42
C SER A 140 18.87 2.45 -8.98
N VAL A 141 18.40 3.59 -8.51
CA VAL A 141 17.92 3.77 -7.13
C VAL A 141 16.61 4.54 -7.10
N LYS A 142 15.78 4.21 -6.12
CA LYS A 142 14.55 4.93 -5.85
C LYS A 142 14.83 6.26 -5.15
N LEU A 143 14.13 7.33 -5.53
CA LEU A 143 14.14 8.62 -4.86
C LEU A 143 12.81 8.85 -4.12
N ASP A 144 12.88 9.50 -2.96
CA ASP A 144 11.70 9.80 -2.14
C ASP A 144 10.83 10.88 -2.82
N PRO A 145 9.54 10.62 -3.10
CA PRO A 145 8.64 11.60 -3.72
C PRO A 145 8.36 12.82 -2.85
N ARG A 146 8.63 12.75 -1.52
CA ARG A 146 8.47 13.90 -0.61
C ARG A 146 9.56 14.94 -0.77
N GLU A 147 10.67 14.58 -1.41
CA GLU A 147 11.84 15.42 -1.61
C GLU A 147 12.20 15.62 -3.08
N THR A 148 11.49 14.93 -3.99
CA THR A 148 11.82 14.89 -5.41
C THR A 148 10.62 15.29 -6.25
N PHE A 149 10.86 16.06 -7.30
CA PHE A 149 9.88 16.36 -8.34
C PHE A 149 10.54 16.63 -9.69
N VAL A 150 9.76 16.49 -10.76
CA VAL A 150 10.21 16.75 -12.13
C VAL A 150 9.47 17.96 -12.67
N ILE A 151 10.21 18.84 -13.36
CA ILE A 151 9.71 19.98 -14.11
C ILE A 151 9.67 19.60 -15.58
N TYR A 152 8.54 19.85 -16.21
CA TYR A 152 8.29 19.57 -17.62
C TYR A 152 8.31 20.89 -18.42
N ASP A 153 8.55 20.81 -19.71
CA ASP A 153 8.39 21.96 -20.59
C ASP A 153 6.91 22.36 -20.76
N THR A 154 6.69 23.50 -21.43
CA THR A 154 5.36 24.06 -21.67
C THR A 154 4.73 23.63 -23.00
N SER A 155 5.27 22.60 -23.65
CA SER A 155 4.78 22.07 -24.92
C SER A 155 3.45 21.34 -24.76
N VAL A 156 2.79 21.04 -25.90
CA VAL A 156 1.53 20.25 -25.93
C VAL A 156 1.74 18.82 -25.45
N ASP A 157 2.93 18.26 -25.68
CA ASP A 157 3.37 16.96 -25.14
C ASP A 157 4.56 17.21 -24.20
N PRO A 158 4.29 17.54 -22.90
CA PRO A 158 5.30 18.00 -21.98
C PRO A 158 6.40 16.96 -21.74
N GLN A 159 7.65 17.35 -22.04
CA GLN A 159 8.83 16.53 -21.83
C GLN A 159 9.57 16.96 -20.54
N PRO A 160 10.19 16.05 -19.80
CA PRO A 160 10.95 16.38 -18.60
C PRO A 160 12.19 17.19 -18.99
N VAL A 161 12.34 18.38 -18.39
CA VAL A 161 13.49 19.28 -18.63
C VAL A 161 14.43 19.35 -17.45
N MET A 162 13.92 19.23 -16.22
CA MET A 162 14.73 19.24 -15.01
C MET A 162 14.09 18.37 -13.93
N ALA A 163 14.89 17.56 -13.25
CA ALA A 163 14.52 16.94 -12.00
C ALA A 163 15.16 17.72 -10.85
N VAL A 164 14.46 17.81 -9.72
CA VAL A 164 14.90 18.52 -8.52
C VAL A 164 14.70 17.60 -7.33
N ARG A 165 15.74 17.42 -6.53
CA ARG A 165 15.70 16.81 -5.21
C ARG A 165 16.23 17.79 -4.18
N TYR A 166 15.63 17.83 -2.99
CA TYR A 166 16.12 18.63 -1.89
C TYR A 166 16.05 17.79 -0.61
N HIS A 167 17.12 17.06 -0.35
CA HIS A 167 17.16 16.18 0.81
C HIS A 167 17.53 16.93 2.09
N GLU A 168 17.00 16.44 3.21
CA GLU A 168 17.21 16.99 4.52
C GLU A 168 18.63 16.66 5.05
N VAL A 169 19.28 17.67 5.61
CA VAL A 169 20.54 17.52 6.31
C VAL A 169 20.46 18.23 7.66
N GLN A 170 21.03 17.59 8.69
CA GLN A 170 21.16 18.23 9.98
C GLN A 170 22.43 19.06 10.01
N ASP A 171 22.32 20.36 10.32
CA ASP A 171 23.42 21.29 10.52
C ASP A 171 23.41 21.79 11.98
N ILE A 172 24.50 22.37 12.42
CA ILE A 172 24.63 22.93 13.76
C ILE A 172 24.64 24.45 13.61
N SER A 173 23.68 25.12 14.25
CA SER A 173 23.64 26.58 14.29
C SER A 173 24.86 27.15 15.03
N ALA A 174 25.11 28.44 14.83
CA ALA A 174 26.16 29.16 15.56
C ALA A 174 25.99 29.13 17.10
N THR A 175 24.79 28.82 17.59
CA THR A 175 24.46 28.65 19.00
C THR A 175 24.54 27.20 19.50
N GLY A 176 24.95 26.26 18.63
CA GLY A 176 25.06 24.83 18.96
C GLY A 176 23.74 24.02 18.88
N ALA A 177 22.63 24.67 18.51
CA ALA A 177 21.36 23.97 18.33
C ALA A 177 21.31 23.28 16.95
N PRO A 178 20.71 22.07 16.84
CA PRO A 178 20.51 21.43 15.55
C PRO A 178 19.53 22.26 14.70
N VAL A 179 19.90 22.48 13.45
CA VAL A 179 19.07 23.17 12.45
C VAL A 179 18.91 22.25 11.26
N ILE A 180 17.68 22.11 10.78
CA ILE A 180 17.39 21.36 9.57
C ILE A 180 17.61 22.29 8.37
N LYS A 181 18.47 21.85 7.46
CA LYS A 181 18.67 22.48 6.15
C LYS A 181 18.42 21.48 5.05
N TYR A 182 18.26 21.98 3.85
CA TYR A 182 18.00 21.16 2.66
C TYR A 182 19.12 21.40 1.64
N VAL A 183 19.63 20.33 1.07
CA VAL A 183 20.60 20.37 -0.03
C VAL A 183 19.85 20.16 -1.34
N PRO A 184 19.70 21.22 -2.17
CA PRO A 184 19.11 21.05 -3.48
C PRO A 184 20.09 20.37 -4.44
N GLU A 185 19.57 19.50 -5.28
CA GLU A 185 20.24 18.87 -6.41
C GLU A 185 19.33 19.01 -7.64
N THR A 186 19.90 19.28 -8.78
CA THR A 186 19.15 19.36 -10.04
C THR A 186 19.82 18.56 -11.13
N TRP A 187 19.02 17.86 -11.92
CA TRP A 187 19.45 17.10 -13.07
C TRP A 187 18.75 17.62 -14.32
N THR A 188 19.51 17.90 -15.33
CA THR A 188 19.04 18.14 -16.69
C THR A 188 19.60 17.04 -17.58
N LYS A 189 19.33 17.09 -18.88
CA LYS A 189 19.94 16.18 -19.84
C LYS A 189 21.46 16.33 -19.94
N GLU A 190 22.00 17.49 -19.61
CA GLU A 190 23.41 17.86 -19.82
C GLU A 190 24.20 18.01 -18.52
N LYS A 191 23.52 18.29 -17.42
CA LYS A 191 24.17 18.70 -16.17
C LYS A 191 23.49 18.12 -14.93
N HIS A 192 24.30 17.74 -13.96
CA HIS A 192 23.92 17.53 -12.57
C HIS A 192 24.56 18.62 -11.74
N VAL A 193 23.75 19.40 -11.01
CA VAL A 193 24.22 20.50 -10.17
C VAL A 193 23.80 20.26 -8.73
N THR A 194 24.77 20.28 -7.83
CA THR A 194 24.53 20.24 -6.39
C THR A 194 24.73 21.63 -5.80
N TYR A 195 23.85 22.02 -4.90
CA TYR A 195 23.88 23.33 -4.26
C TYR A 195 24.27 23.24 -2.79
N LYS A 196 24.71 24.36 -2.21
CA LYS A 196 24.96 24.45 -0.77
C LYS A 196 23.65 24.35 0.02
N PRO A 197 23.70 23.87 1.28
CA PRO A 197 22.52 23.77 2.12
C PRO A 197 21.77 25.09 2.26
N VAL A 198 20.43 25.05 2.09
CA VAL A 198 19.54 26.22 2.18
C VAL A 198 18.45 25.99 3.21
N ASP A 199 17.88 27.07 3.73
CA ASP A 199 16.63 27.06 4.49
C ASP A 199 15.46 27.22 3.52
N VAL A 200 14.62 26.19 3.42
CA VAL A 200 13.46 26.17 2.52
C VAL A 200 12.26 26.92 3.12
N ALA A 201 12.17 26.97 4.44
CA ALA A 201 11.07 27.65 5.14
C ALA A 201 11.22 29.19 5.16
N GLY A 202 12.44 29.68 4.93
CA GLY A 202 12.77 31.10 4.94
C GLY A 202 12.46 31.85 3.64
N SER A 203 13.21 32.96 3.42
CA SER A 203 13.11 33.74 2.19
C SER A 203 13.61 32.92 0.99
N VAL A 204 12.94 33.07 -0.16
CA VAL A 204 13.43 32.50 -1.41
C VAL A 204 14.72 33.22 -1.81
N THR A 205 15.84 32.56 -1.62
CA THR A 205 17.16 32.99 -2.07
C THR A 205 17.67 32.04 -3.14
N ALA A 206 18.39 32.54 -4.11
CA ALA A 206 19.06 31.73 -5.10
C ALA A 206 20.08 30.84 -4.38
N PRO A 207 19.99 29.47 -4.50
CA PRO A 207 20.97 28.61 -3.88
C PRO A 207 22.31 28.79 -4.56
N GLU A 208 23.39 28.78 -3.76
CA GLU A 208 24.76 28.85 -4.27
C GLU A 208 25.19 27.48 -4.79
N GLN A 209 25.67 27.42 -6.01
CA GLN A 209 26.19 26.20 -6.61
C GLN A 209 27.43 25.69 -5.84
N ALA A 210 27.45 24.40 -5.52
CA ALA A 210 28.57 23.75 -4.85
C ALA A 210 29.40 22.91 -5.83
N ASP A 211 28.74 22.14 -6.72
CA ASP A 211 29.38 21.26 -7.69
C ASP A 211 28.56 21.18 -8.98
N GLU A 212 29.22 20.87 -10.08
CA GLU A 212 28.58 20.63 -11.38
C GLU A 212 29.25 19.46 -12.09
N GLN A 213 28.44 18.50 -12.53
CA GLN A 213 28.92 17.33 -13.26
C GLN A 213 28.18 17.25 -14.62
N VAL A 214 28.88 16.79 -15.64
CA VAL A 214 28.29 16.60 -16.97
C VAL A 214 27.42 15.35 -16.97
N GLN A 215 26.25 15.45 -17.59
CA GLN A 215 25.33 14.36 -17.85
C GLN A 215 25.23 14.07 -19.34
N VAL A 216 24.87 12.85 -19.70
CA VAL A 216 24.71 12.43 -21.09
C VAL A 216 23.26 12.04 -21.40
N ALA A 217 22.44 11.89 -20.36
CA ALA A 217 21.02 11.57 -20.45
C ALA A 217 20.25 12.25 -19.32
N PHE A 218 18.94 12.37 -19.47
CA PHE A 218 18.07 12.77 -18.35
C PHE A 218 17.91 11.58 -17.41
N PRO A 219 18.46 11.64 -16.17
CA PRO A 219 18.66 10.41 -15.37
C PRO A 219 17.51 10.10 -14.43
N VAL A 220 16.52 10.98 -14.26
CA VAL A 220 15.41 10.80 -13.30
C VAL A 220 14.13 10.47 -14.05
N ILE A 221 13.54 9.35 -13.71
CA ILE A 221 12.32 8.86 -14.35
C ILE A 221 11.16 8.98 -13.37
N GLU A 222 10.06 9.61 -13.79
CA GLU A 222 8.81 9.65 -13.06
C GLU A 222 7.91 8.49 -13.49
N TYR A 223 7.50 7.67 -12.54
CA TYR A 223 6.46 6.66 -12.66
C TYR A 223 5.14 7.22 -12.12
N LYS A 224 4.12 7.28 -12.97
CA LYS A 224 2.83 7.88 -12.63
C LYS A 224 1.82 6.80 -12.32
N ASN A 225 1.14 6.89 -11.19
CA ASN A 225 0.06 5.95 -10.87
C ASN A 225 -1.13 6.12 -11.85
N ASN A 226 -1.45 7.37 -12.14
CA ASN A 226 -2.48 7.77 -13.09
C ASN A 226 -2.17 9.18 -13.64
N ALA A 227 -3.01 9.69 -14.53
CA ALA A 227 -2.82 11.02 -15.12
C ALA A 227 -2.84 12.14 -14.08
N PHE A 228 -3.49 11.93 -12.95
CA PHE A 228 -3.66 12.91 -11.87
C PHE A 228 -2.63 12.78 -10.76
N ARG A 229 -1.76 11.76 -10.80
CA ARG A 229 -0.77 11.44 -9.76
C ARG A 229 -1.41 11.26 -8.38
N GLN A 230 -2.55 10.57 -8.36
CA GLN A 230 -3.31 10.25 -7.16
C GLN A 230 -2.96 8.84 -6.68
N GLY A 231 -2.77 8.70 -5.36
CA GLY A 231 -2.56 7.40 -4.72
C GLY A 231 -3.81 6.52 -4.71
N ASP A 232 -3.67 5.22 -4.51
CA ASP A 232 -4.77 4.26 -4.64
C ASP A 232 -5.83 4.38 -3.53
N TYR A 233 -5.47 4.86 -2.37
CA TYR A 233 -6.37 5.05 -1.23
C TYR A 233 -6.69 6.52 -0.93
N GLU A 234 -6.11 7.45 -1.67
CA GLU A 234 -6.28 8.89 -1.42
C GLU A 234 -7.75 9.33 -1.54
N ASN A 235 -8.51 8.71 -2.43
CA ASN A 235 -9.93 9.00 -2.63
C ASN A 235 -10.85 8.44 -1.54
N VAL A 236 -10.36 7.56 -0.68
CA VAL A 236 -11.13 6.93 0.40
C VAL A 236 -10.66 7.33 1.80
N LEU A 237 -9.70 8.26 1.93
CA LEU A 237 -9.18 8.70 3.24
C LEU A 237 -10.30 9.14 4.18
N THR A 238 -11.25 9.94 3.71
CA THR A 238 -12.37 10.40 4.53
C THR A 238 -13.32 9.29 4.98
N LEU A 239 -13.41 8.19 4.23
CA LEU A 239 -14.16 7.00 4.64
C LEU A 239 -13.40 6.21 5.70
N ILE A 240 -12.07 6.17 5.60
CA ILE A 240 -11.19 5.57 6.63
C ILE A 240 -11.34 6.35 7.94
N ASP A 241 -11.29 7.68 7.89
CA ASP A 241 -11.49 8.55 9.06
C ASP A 241 -12.84 8.29 9.74
N LEU A 242 -13.91 8.19 8.96
CA LEU A 242 -15.24 7.87 9.48
C LEU A 242 -15.33 6.47 10.10
N TYR A 243 -14.62 5.49 9.52
CA TYR A 243 -14.58 4.13 10.06
C TYR A 243 -13.82 4.09 11.38
N ASP A 244 -12.65 4.74 11.46
CA ASP A 244 -11.84 4.86 12.68
C ASP A 244 -12.63 5.57 13.79
N ALA A 245 -13.35 6.65 13.45
CA ALA A 245 -14.22 7.35 14.36
C ALA A 245 -15.33 6.45 14.91
N ALA A 246 -16.03 5.70 14.04
CA ALA A 246 -17.11 4.80 14.43
C ALA A 246 -16.63 3.67 15.35
N GLN A 247 -15.46 3.10 15.09
CA GLN A 247 -14.86 2.07 15.94
C GLN A 247 -14.41 2.63 17.29
N SER A 248 -13.80 3.79 17.27
CA SER A 248 -13.37 4.48 18.50
C SER A 248 -14.56 4.83 19.39
N ASP A 249 -15.66 5.32 18.80
CA ASP A 249 -16.90 5.62 19.53
C ASP A 249 -17.54 4.36 20.10
N THR A 250 -17.49 3.25 19.37
CA THR A 250 -17.94 1.94 19.88
C THR A 250 -17.11 1.53 21.10
N ALA A 251 -15.78 1.61 21.02
CA ALA A 251 -14.88 1.27 22.12
C ALA A 251 -15.09 2.17 23.33
N ASN A 252 -15.24 3.48 23.12
CA ASN A 252 -15.54 4.44 24.17
C ASN A 252 -16.87 4.14 24.83
N TYR A 253 -17.91 3.86 24.03
CA TYR A 253 -19.20 3.49 24.55
C TYR A 253 -19.14 2.21 25.42
N MET A 254 -18.46 1.17 24.96
CA MET A 254 -18.30 -0.07 25.70
C MET A 254 -17.58 0.11 27.04
N THR A 255 -16.65 1.06 27.11
CA THR A 255 -15.95 1.42 28.35
C THR A 255 -16.84 2.26 29.26
N ASP A 256 -17.51 3.28 28.71
CA ASP A 256 -18.42 4.16 29.47
C ASP A 256 -19.71 3.45 29.91
N PHE A 257 -20.11 2.35 29.26
CA PHE A 257 -21.30 1.57 29.61
C PHE A 257 -21.22 0.99 31.02
N ASN A 258 -20.03 0.74 31.53
CA ASN A 258 -19.81 0.33 32.90
C ASN A 258 -20.10 1.47 33.91
N GLU A 259 -20.26 2.70 33.43
CA GLU A 259 -20.60 3.89 34.23
C GLU A 259 -22.10 4.19 34.11
N ALA A 260 -22.94 3.28 34.65
CA ALA A 260 -24.37 3.51 34.71
C ALA A 260 -24.67 4.72 35.60
N LEU A 261 -25.56 5.60 35.14
CA LEU A 261 -26.06 6.73 35.95
C LEU A 261 -27.09 6.21 36.94
N LEU A 262 -26.78 6.24 38.23
CA LEU A 262 -27.75 5.94 39.31
C LEU A 262 -28.65 7.15 39.50
N VAL A 263 -29.92 7.02 39.12
CA VAL A 263 -30.95 8.02 39.40
C VAL A 263 -31.73 7.61 40.62
N ILE A 264 -31.69 8.45 41.62
CA ILE A 264 -32.48 8.29 42.83
C ILE A 264 -33.57 9.39 42.85
N GLU A 265 -34.82 8.97 42.77
CA GLU A 265 -35.99 9.85 42.83
C GLU A 265 -36.70 9.64 44.16
N GLY A 266 -36.90 10.70 44.94
CA GLY A 266 -37.56 10.57 46.23
C GLY A 266 -37.36 11.78 47.14
N ASN A 267 -37.60 11.60 48.45
CA ASN A 267 -37.30 12.62 49.43
C ASN A 267 -35.78 12.60 49.73
N ILE A 268 -35.04 13.37 48.97
CA ILE A 268 -33.56 13.47 49.08
C ILE A 268 -33.12 14.39 50.23
N ASP A 269 -34.04 15.09 50.87
CA ASP A 269 -33.69 16.00 52.00
C ASP A 269 -33.07 15.25 53.19
N THR A 270 -33.32 13.93 53.30
CA THR A 270 -32.70 13.08 54.33
C THR A 270 -31.30 12.61 53.97
N LEU A 271 -30.90 12.69 52.69
CA LEU A 271 -29.55 12.36 52.24
C LEU A 271 -28.56 13.52 52.43
N PHE A 272 -29.10 14.74 52.47
CA PHE A 272 -28.35 15.95 52.75
C PHE A 272 -28.91 16.53 54.03
N ASP A 273 -28.40 16.07 55.18
CA ASP A 273 -28.76 16.66 56.46
C ASP A 273 -28.07 18.02 56.63
N ASP A 274 -28.62 19.02 55.93
CA ASP A 274 -28.19 20.41 56.02
C ASP A 274 -28.50 21.00 57.45
N SER A 275 -29.22 20.26 58.30
CA SER A 275 -29.65 20.77 59.60
C SER A 275 -28.44 21.08 60.49
N LEU A 276 -27.38 20.32 60.43
CA LEU A 276 -26.16 20.58 61.18
C LEU A 276 -25.32 21.71 60.61
N LEU A 277 -25.31 21.82 59.27
CA LEU A 277 -24.59 22.88 58.54
C LEU A 277 -25.34 24.24 58.72
N LEU A 278 -26.66 24.25 58.61
CA LEU A 278 -27.46 25.45 58.71
C LEU A 278 -27.53 25.97 60.18
N GLN A 279 -27.36 25.11 61.20
CA GLN A 279 -27.27 25.54 62.59
C GLN A 279 -25.96 26.27 62.92
N SER A 280 -24.92 26.09 62.13
CA SER A 280 -23.61 26.70 62.35
C SER A 280 -23.34 27.94 61.47
N ILE A 281 -24.24 28.29 60.56
CA ILE A 281 -24.07 29.36 59.59
C ILE A 281 -24.97 30.57 59.94
N ASP A 282 -24.37 31.74 60.07
CA ASP A 282 -25.09 32.98 60.14
C ASP A 282 -25.55 33.41 58.75
N PRO A 283 -26.86 33.50 58.45
CA PRO A 283 -27.35 33.88 57.12
C PRO A 283 -26.90 35.29 56.64
N ASN A 284 -26.48 36.13 57.64
CA ASN A 284 -26.02 37.47 57.36
C ASN A 284 -24.51 37.60 57.16
N ASP A 285 -23.76 36.49 57.30
CA ASP A 285 -22.32 36.45 57.11
C ASP A 285 -22.02 35.97 55.71
N GLU A 286 -21.45 36.87 54.89
CA GLU A 286 -21.12 36.62 53.46
C GLU A 286 -20.05 35.52 53.29
N GLU A 287 -19.12 35.36 54.22
CA GLU A 287 -18.06 34.39 54.19
C GLU A 287 -18.59 32.97 54.49
N SER A 288 -19.48 32.84 55.45
CA SER A 288 -20.18 31.60 55.76
C SER A 288 -21.09 31.13 54.62
N MET A 289 -21.76 32.06 53.94
CA MET A 289 -22.57 31.75 52.74
C MET A 289 -21.72 31.33 51.53
N LYS A 290 -20.55 31.91 51.33
CA LYS A 290 -19.60 31.48 50.29
C LYS A 290 -19.07 30.08 50.57
N LYS A 291 -18.75 29.76 51.82
CA LYS A 291 -18.30 28.43 52.23
C LYS A 291 -19.37 27.38 51.99
N LEU A 292 -20.63 27.65 52.36
CA LEU A 292 -21.76 26.76 52.10
C LEU A 292 -21.95 26.50 50.59
N ALA A 293 -21.83 27.55 49.77
CA ALA A 293 -21.93 27.42 48.32
C ALA A 293 -20.78 26.56 47.73
N GLN A 294 -19.57 26.68 48.29
CA GLN A 294 -18.42 25.91 47.89
C GLN A 294 -18.56 24.43 48.31
N ASP A 295 -18.98 24.15 49.55
CA ASP A 295 -19.24 22.80 50.04
C ASP A 295 -20.34 22.10 49.20
N ARG A 296 -21.37 22.83 48.77
CA ARG A 296 -22.42 22.32 47.87
C ARG A 296 -21.88 22.02 46.47
N LEU A 297 -20.99 22.85 45.94
CA LEU A 297 -20.32 22.60 44.66
C LEU A 297 -19.47 21.34 44.74
N GLU A 298 -18.69 21.16 45.82
CA GLU A 298 -17.86 19.97 46.01
C GLU A 298 -18.72 18.69 46.13
N GLN A 299 -19.87 18.77 46.82
CA GLN A 299 -20.83 17.67 46.89
C GLN A 299 -21.43 17.33 45.53
N LEU A 300 -21.85 18.34 44.77
CA LEU A 300 -22.35 18.12 43.40
C LEU A 300 -21.30 17.55 42.50
N GLU A 301 -20.03 17.97 42.61
CA GLU A 301 -18.92 17.39 41.87
C GLU A 301 -18.62 15.95 42.28
N SER A 302 -18.71 15.63 43.59
CA SER A 302 -18.52 14.25 44.06
C SER A 302 -19.65 13.33 43.61
N MET A 303 -20.89 13.81 43.55
CA MET A 303 -22.03 13.06 42.99
C MET A 303 -21.87 12.85 41.47
N ARG A 304 -21.43 13.86 40.76
CA ARG A 304 -21.13 13.77 39.34
C ARG A 304 -20.02 12.75 39.08
N GLN A 305 -18.97 12.75 39.92
CA GLN A 305 -17.88 11.76 39.83
C GLN A 305 -18.37 10.34 40.17
N ALA A 306 -19.36 10.20 41.06
CA ALA A 306 -20.01 8.93 41.42
C ALA A 306 -21.10 8.50 40.41
N ASN A 307 -21.31 9.24 39.30
CA ASN A 307 -22.40 9.00 38.35
C ASN A 307 -23.77 8.89 39.01
N MET A 308 -24.10 9.79 39.96
CA MET A 308 -25.38 9.82 40.68
C MET A 308 -26.16 11.07 40.30
N LEU A 309 -27.45 10.89 39.99
CA LEU A 309 -28.42 11.96 39.81
C LEU A 309 -29.51 11.86 40.86
N LEU A 310 -29.65 12.87 41.65
CA LEU A 310 -30.70 12.97 42.66
C LEU A 310 -31.83 13.87 42.17
N ILE A 311 -33.05 13.34 42.15
CA ILE A 311 -34.25 14.07 41.77
C ILE A 311 -35.18 14.16 42.99
N LYS A 312 -35.47 15.40 43.43
CA LYS A 312 -36.41 15.62 44.51
C LYS A 312 -37.83 15.31 44.04
N SER A 313 -38.49 14.38 44.71
CA SER A 313 -39.88 14.10 44.44
C SER A 313 -40.79 15.27 44.85
N GLY A 314 -41.70 15.62 43.95
CA GLY A 314 -42.73 16.59 44.25
C GLY A 314 -43.81 16.03 45.18
N ILE A 315 -44.53 16.92 45.86
CA ILE A 315 -45.79 16.61 46.56
C ILE A 315 -46.89 16.76 45.51
N ASP A 316 -47.72 15.75 45.31
CA ASP A 316 -48.86 15.84 44.41
C ASP A 316 -49.92 16.85 44.88
N SER A 317 -50.87 17.18 44.04
CA SER A 317 -51.98 18.14 44.41
C SER A 317 -52.84 17.68 45.55
N THR A 318 -52.68 16.45 46.02
CA THR A 318 -53.42 15.88 47.20
C THR A 318 -52.55 15.86 48.45
N GLY A 319 -51.35 16.40 48.45
CA GLY A 319 -50.41 16.41 49.56
C GLY A 319 -49.73 15.06 49.82
N LYS A 320 -49.83 14.11 48.86
CA LYS A 320 -49.20 12.80 48.98
C LYS A 320 -47.84 12.84 48.38
N GLN A 321 -46.85 12.39 49.12
CA GLN A 321 -45.48 12.30 48.65
C GLN A 321 -45.36 11.19 47.59
N THR A 322 -44.75 11.50 46.47
CA THR A 322 -44.43 10.48 45.44
C THR A 322 -43.43 9.46 45.99
N SER A 323 -43.61 8.20 45.64
CA SER A 323 -42.73 7.10 46.09
C SER A 323 -41.29 7.34 45.72
N ALA A 324 -40.38 6.97 46.62
CA ALA A 324 -38.95 6.93 46.27
C ALA A 324 -38.69 5.77 45.31
N ASP A 325 -37.95 6.02 44.24
CA ASP A 325 -37.49 5.05 43.26
C ASP A 325 -36.00 5.26 43.01
N ALA A 326 -35.29 4.18 42.80
CA ALA A 326 -33.88 4.22 42.43
C ALA A 326 -33.65 3.29 41.26
N LYS A 327 -33.17 3.84 40.17
CA LYS A 327 -32.92 3.07 38.96
C LYS A 327 -31.60 3.48 38.31
N TYR A 328 -30.95 2.50 37.72
CA TYR A 328 -29.83 2.78 36.84
C TYR A 328 -30.38 3.13 35.45
N ILE A 329 -29.96 4.28 34.94
CA ILE A 329 -30.26 4.66 33.56
C ILE A 329 -29.00 4.37 32.74
N HIS A 330 -29.17 3.50 31.75
CA HIS A 330 -28.17 3.24 30.72
C HIS A 330 -28.54 4.02 29.47
N LYS A 331 -27.56 4.56 28.80
CA LYS A 331 -27.75 5.07 27.46
C LYS A 331 -28.00 3.88 26.55
N GLU A 332 -29.15 3.78 25.90
CA GLU A 332 -29.39 2.75 24.91
C GLU A 332 -28.47 2.96 23.73
N TYR A 333 -27.71 1.92 23.41
CA TYR A 333 -26.79 1.90 22.24
C TYR A 333 -27.37 0.96 21.20
N ASP A 334 -27.63 1.50 20.03
CA ASP A 334 -28.02 0.69 18.88
C ASP A 334 -26.78 -0.02 18.30
N SER A 335 -26.40 -1.13 18.92
CA SER A 335 -25.27 -1.95 18.48
C SER A 335 -25.48 -2.49 17.06
N THR A 336 -26.73 -2.84 16.72
CA THR A 336 -27.05 -3.40 15.41
C THR A 336 -26.91 -2.36 14.31
N GLY A 337 -27.47 -1.16 14.51
CA GLY A 337 -27.34 -0.04 13.57
C GLY A 337 -25.90 0.39 13.38
N THR A 338 -25.13 0.43 14.46
CA THR A 338 -23.71 0.79 14.40
C THR A 338 -22.88 -0.25 13.62
N GLU A 339 -23.11 -1.55 13.84
CA GLU A 339 -22.41 -2.60 13.09
C GLU A 339 -22.78 -2.58 11.60
N VAL A 340 -24.05 -2.33 11.26
CA VAL A 340 -24.49 -2.16 9.86
C VAL A 340 -23.79 -0.95 9.23
N TYR A 341 -23.66 0.17 9.95
CA TYR A 341 -22.97 1.36 9.49
C TYR A 341 -21.48 1.09 9.22
N LYS A 342 -20.78 0.45 10.16
CA LYS A 342 -19.36 0.09 10.00
C LYS A 342 -19.15 -0.86 8.82
N LYS A 343 -19.99 -1.88 8.66
CA LYS A 343 -19.96 -2.79 7.50
C LYS A 343 -20.16 -2.04 6.20
N ARG A 344 -21.04 -1.05 6.18
CA ARG A 344 -21.26 -0.21 5.00
C ARG A 344 -20.03 0.62 4.66
N LEU A 345 -19.39 1.26 5.65
CA LEU A 345 -18.16 2.02 5.46
C LEU A 345 -17.03 1.14 4.92
N ALA A 346 -16.80 -0.03 5.53
CA ALA A 346 -15.80 -0.98 5.04
C ALA A 346 -16.08 -1.39 3.59
N SER A 347 -17.33 -1.74 3.27
CA SER A 347 -17.73 -2.08 1.90
C SER A 347 -17.49 -0.94 0.91
N ASP A 348 -17.78 0.30 1.29
CA ASP A 348 -17.57 1.47 0.43
C ASP A 348 -16.07 1.78 0.27
N ILE A 349 -15.23 1.59 1.32
CA ILE A 349 -13.76 1.69 1.21
C ILE A 349 -13.23 0.69 0.17
N HIS A 350 -13.59 -0.58 0.27
CA HIS A 350 -13.17 -1.62 -0.66
C HIS A 350 -13.66 -1.36 -2.09
N LYS A 351 -14.93 -0.94 -2.23
CA LYS A 351 -15.54 -0.63 -3.53
C LYS A 351 -14.86 0.53 -4.24
N PHE A 352 -14.62 1.65 -3.55
CA PHE A 352 -14.09 2.86 -4.17
C PHE A 352 -12.55 2.83 -4.32
N SER A 353 -11.86 1.97 -3.58
CA SER A 353 -10.43 1.69 -3.79
C SER A 353 -10.18 0.60 -4.83
N HIS A 354 -11.22 -0.01 -5.40
CA HIS A 354 -11.11 -1.17 -6.29
C HIS A 354 -10.31 -2.34 -5.70
N THR A 355 -10.35 -2.49 -4.36
CA THR A 355 -9.60 -3.52 -3.65
C THR A 355 -10.59 -4.49 -3.01
N PRO A 356 -10.53 -5.81 -3.29
CA PRO A 356 -11.49 -6.76 -2.74
C PRO A 356 -11.28 -6.94 -1.24
N ASP A 357 -12.36 -7.20 -0.52
CA ASP A 357 -12.30 -7.73 0.84
C ASP A 357 -12.12 -9.24 0.78
N LEU A 358 -10.90 -9.72 0.99
CA LEU A 358 -10.60 -11.16 0.98
C LEU A 358 -11.11 -11.89 2.24
N THR A 359 -11.52 -11.15 3.27
CA THR A 359 -12.04 -11.69 4.53
C THR A 359 -13.55 -11.88 4.53
N ASP A 360 -14.26 -11.35 3.51
CA ASP A 360 -15.70 -11.52 3.36
C ASP A 360 -16.05 -13.02 3.18
N GLU A 361 -17.01 -13.51 3.97
CA GLU A 361 -17.53 -14.89 3.89
C GLU A 361 -18.00 -15.26 2.48
N ASN A 362 -18.52 -14.29 1.72
CA ASN A 362 -18.89 -14.47 0.31
C ASN A 362 -17.68 -14.66 -0.61
N PHE A 363 -16.48 -14.22 -0.18
CA PHE A 363 -15.24 -14.44 -0.94
C PHE A 363 -14.72 -15.88 -0.71
N ALA A 364 -14.84 -16.37 0.51
CA ALA A 364 -14.41 -17.72 0.92
C ALA A 364 -15.36 -18.85 0.52
N SER A 365 -16.62 -18.54 0.15
CA SER A 365 -17.58 -19.55 -0.30
C SER A 365 -17.15 -20.15 -1.64
N ASN A 366 -17.46 -21.44 -1.89
CA ASN A 366 -17.14 -22.27 -3.07
C ASN A 366 -17.46 -21.63 -4.44
N ALA A 367 -17.02 -20.40 -4.67
CA ALA A 367 -17.17 -19.72 -5.94
C ALA A 367 -16.25 -20.36 -6.98
N SER A 368 -16.77 -20.71 -8.14
CA SER A 368 -15.97 -21.17 -9.27
C SER A 368 -14.90 -20.11 -9.62
N GLY A 369 -13.75 -20.52 -10.15
CA GLY A 369 -12.70 -19.57 -10.56
C GLY A 369 -13.18 -18.44 -11.47
N VAL A 370 -14.25 -18.68 -12.25
CA VAL A 370 -14.91 -17.65 -13.08
C VAL A 370 -15.64 -16.63 -12.21
N ALA A 371 -16.39 -17.05 -11.19
CA ALA A 371 -17.07 -16.15 -10.27
C ALA A 371 -16.08 -15.30 -9.46
N MET A 372 -14.93 -15.87 -9.08
CA MET A 372 -13.86 -15.14 -8.43
C MET A 372 -13.30 -14.02 -9.33
N LYS A 373 -13.06 -14.30 -10.61
CA LYS A 373 -12.60 -13.28 -11.58
C LYS A 373 -13.56 -12.10 -11.71
N TYR A 374 -14.88 -12.34 -11.66
CA TYR A 374 -15.86 -11.26 -11.68
C TYR A 374 -15.81 -10.40 -10.41
N LYS A 375 -15.55 -10.99 -9.25
CA LYS A 375 -15.45 -10.24 -7.98
C LYS A 375 -14.26 -9.29 -7.94
N ILE A 376 -13.17 -9.63 -8.64
CA ILE A 376 -11.95 -8.82 -8.68
C ILE A 376 -11.83 -8.00 -9.98
N LEU A 377 -12.87 -7.96 -10.83
CA LEU A 377 -12.80 -7.27 -12.13
C LEU A 377 -12.34 -5.81 -12.01
N GLY A 378 -12.83 -5.08 -11.02
CA GLY A 378 -12.40 -3.70 -10.76
C GLY A 378 -10.90 -3.58 -10.47
N THR A 379 -10.34 -4.54 -9.73
CA THR A 379 -8.89 -4.61 -9.46
C THR A 379 -8.10 -4.89 -10.73
N VAL A 380 -8.57 -5.83 -11.56
CA VAL A 380 -7.92 -6.20 -12.84
C VAL A 380 -7.86 -4.99 -13.78
N GLU A 381 -8.96 -4.24 -13.90
CA GLU A 381 -9.03 -3.03 -14.74
C GLU A 381 -8.09 -1.93 -14.23
N LEU A 382 -8.08 -1.69 -12.91
CA LEU A 382 -7.17 -0.72 -12.28
C LEU A 382 -5.71 -1.14 -12.50
N ALA A 383 -5.36 -2.39 -12.21
CA ALA A 383 -4.02 -2.93 -12.40
C ALA A 383 -3.56 -2.82 -13.86
N SER A 384 -4.42 -3.13 -14.82
CA SER A 384 -4.10 -2.99 -16.25
C SER A 384 -3.76 -1.53 -16.61
N THR A 385 -4.51 -0.58 -16.07
CA THR A 385 -4.25 0.85 -16.32
C THR A 385 -2.96 1.31 -15.68
N LYS A 386 -2.69 0.89 -14.44
CA LYS A 386 -1.43 1.20 -13.72
C LYS A 386 -0.21 0.60 -14.42
N ARG A 387 -0.30 -0.66 -14.84
CA ARG A 387 0.78 -1.35 -15.57
C ARG A 387 1.17 -0.62 -16.86
N LYS A 388 0.19 -0.10 -17.61
CA LYS A 388 0.48 0.72 -18.80
C LYS A 388 1.25 2.00 -18.49
N GLN A 389 0.99 2.62 -17.33
CA GLN A 389 1.76 3.79 -16.89
C GLN A 389 3.16 3.36 -16.42
N PHE A 390 3.26 2.26 -15.70
CA PHE A 390 4.53 1.70 -15.23
C PHE A 390 5.43 1.28 -16.40
N GLU A 391 4.89 0.64 -17.41
CA GLU A 391 5.58 0.24 -18.65
C GLU A 391 6.25 1.42 -19.36
N ARG A 392 5.59 2.59 -19.38
CA ARG A 392 6.22 3.80 -19.93
C ARG A 392 7.46 4.21 -19.16
N GLY A 393 7.42 4.10 -17.83
CA GLY A 393 8.58 4.35 -16.98
C GLY A 393 9.69 3.32 -17.20
N LEU A 394 9.34 2.04 -17.31
CA LEU A 394 10.30 0.97 -17.63
C LEU A 394 10.97 1.18 -18.99
N THR A 395 10.20 1.57 -20.00
CA THR A 395 10.76 1.92 -21.32
C THR A 395 11.73 3.10 -21.21
N ALA A 396 11.38 4.13 -20.43
CA ALA A 396 12.27 5.27 -20.17
C ALA A 396 13.55 4.82 -19.43
N ARG A 397 13.45 3.91 -18.45
CA ARG A 397 14.61 3.30 -17.76
C ARG A 397 15.62 2.75 -18.77
N TYR A 398 15.20 1.80 -19.57
CA TYR A 398 16.11 1.13 -20.49
C TYR A 398 16.60 2.05 -21.63
N ASN A 399 15.84 3.06 -22.03
CA ASN A 399 16.31 4.10 -22.94
C ASN A 399 17.40 4.97 -22.28
N THR A 400 17.26 5.31 -21.01
CA THR A 400 18.25 6.08 -20.25
C THR A 400 19.53 5.27 -20.07
N VAL A 401 19.44 4.01 -19.65
CA VAL A 401 20.59 3.09 -19.55
C VAL A 401 21.29 2.95 -20.92
N SER A 402 20.51 2.70 -21.97
CA SER A 402 21.05 2.62 -23.34
C SER A 402 21.83 3.88 -23.75
N THR A 403 21.35 5.05 -23.35
CA THR A 403 22.00 6.32 -23.67
C THR A 403 23.31 6.50 -22.89
N ILE A 404 23.30 6.16 -21.60
CA ILE A 404 24.49 6.24 -20.74
C ILE A 404 25.54 5.24 -21.21
N GLU A 405 25.19 3.98 -21.39
CA GLU A 405 26.11 2.92 -21.81
C GLU A 405 26.72 3.22 -23.19
N LYS A 406 25.94 3.68 -24.16
CA LYS A 406 26.49 4.07 -25.47
C LYS A 406 27.46 5.24 -25.38
N ALA A 407 27.30 6.12 -24.43
CA ALA A 407 28.20 7.26 -24.22
C ALA A 407 29.50 6.85 -23.50
N VAL A 408 29.44 5.85 -22.62
CA VAL A 408 30.54 5.43 -21.75
C VAL A 408 31.32 4.26 -22.37
N SER A 409 30.66 3.13 -22.65
CA SER A 409 31.28 1.89 -23.12
C SER A 409 31.16 1.68 -24.60
N GLY A 410 30.14 2.19 -25.25
CA GLY A 410 29.80 1.94 -26.63
C GLY A 410 29.24 0.54 -26.93
N GLU A 411 29.09 -0.32 -25.93
CA GLU A 411 28.81 -1.75 -26.09
C GLU A 411 27.34 -2.15 -25.89
N TRP A 412 26.44 -1.20 -25.61
CA TRP A 412 25.04 -1.50 -25.42
C TRP A 412 24.31 -1.81 -26.72
N ASP A 413 23.83 -3.04 -26.85
CA ASP A 413 23.21 -3.61 -28.06
C ASP A 413 21.67 -3.66 -27.99
N VAL A 414 21.07 -3.25 -26.84
CA VAL A 414 19.64 -3.34 -26.59
C VAL A 414 18.91 -2.12 -27.14
N ASP A 415 17.86 -2.38 -27.93
CA ASP A 415 16.85 -1.37 -28.28
C ASP A 415 15.67 -1.45 -27.31
N ALA A 416 15.59 -0.48 -26.41
CA ALA A 416 14.56 -0.44 -25.37
C ALA A 416 13.12 -0.48 -25.92
N ASN A 417 12.92 0.01 -27.17
CA ASN A 417 11.59 0.00 -27.79
C ASN A 417 11.16 -1.39 -28.26
N LYS A 418 12.06 -2.37 -28.29
CA LYS A 418 11.78 -3.77 -28.62
C LYS A 418 11.53 -4.65 -27.40
N ILE A 419 11.74 -4.12 -26.20
CA ILE A 419 11.47 -4.84 -24.96
C ILE A 419 9.96 -4.89 -24.75
N ASN A 420 9.41 -6.09 -24.64
CA ASN A 420 8.03 -6.29 -24.20
C ASN A 420 8.02 -6.69 -22.73
N PHE A 421 7.24 -6.00 -21.93
CA PHE A 421 7.09 -6.25 -20.50
C PHE A 421 5.87 -7.15 -20.25
N ILE A 422 6.12 -8.34 -19.71
CA ILE A 422 5.07 -9.33 -19.43
C ILE A 422 4.81 -9.33 -17.93
N PHE A 423 3.65 -8.80 -17.57
CA PHE A 423 3.16 -8.80 -16.18
C PHE A 423 2.32 -10.07 -15.94
N LYS A 424 2.59 -10.77 -14.86
CA LYS A 424 1.82 -11.92 -14.42
C LYS A 424 1.04 -11.52 -13.15
N ASP A 425 -0.27 -11.75 -13.16
CA ASP A 425 -1.11 -11.50 -11.99
C ASP A 425 -0.67 -12.40 -10.81
N ASN A 426 -0.46 -11.79 -9.65
CA ASN A 426 -0.10 -12.54 -8.46
C ASN A 426 -1.39 -12.99 -7.73
N MET A 427 -2.03 -14.00 -8.30
CA MET A 427 -3.21 -14.64 -7.71
C MET A 427 -3.01 -16.15 -7.64
N PRO A 428 -3.54 -16.78 -6.59
CA PRO A 428 -3.60 -18.24 -6.56
C PRO A 428 -4.42 -18.74 -7.77
N THR A 429 -3.77 -19.38 -8.70
CA THR A 429 -4.39 -20.04 -9.85
C THR A 429 -4.20 -21.55 -9.71
N ASP A 430 -5.23 -22.32 -10.05
CA ASP A 430 -5.06 -23.76 -10.19
C ASP A 430 -4.46 -24.05 -11.58
N ASP A 431 -3.18 -23.68 -11.71
CA ASP A 431 -2.44 -23.84 -12.97
C ASP A 431 -2.39 -25.31 -13.39
N ILE A 432 -2.36 -26.24 -12.42
CA ILE A 432 -2.36 -27.68 -12.67
C ILE A 432 -3.68 -28.13 -13.32
N ALA A 433 -4.82 -27.61 -12.84
CA ALA A 433 -6.11 -27.92 -13.45
C ALA A 433 -6.22 -27.36 -14.88
N ILE A 434 -5.69 -26.14 -15.12
CA ILE A 434 -5.66 -25.54 -16.46
C ILE A 434 -4.79 -26.36 -17.40
N ILE A 435 -3.57 -26.70 -17.00
CA ILE A 435 -2.65 -27.52 -17.79
C ILE A 435 -3.27 -28.89 -18.07
N THR A 436 -3.84 -29.54 -17.06
CA THR A 436 -4.51 -30.83 -17.21
C THR A 436 -5.63 -30.74 -18.23
N SER A 437 -6.45 -29.70 -18.17
CA SER A 437 -7.54 -29.47 -19.12
C SER A 437 -7.05 -29.25 -20.55
N LEU A 438 -5.95 -28.49 -20.72
CA LEU A 438 -5.34 -28.23 -22.01
C LEU A 438 -4.74 -29.50 -22.61
N VAL A 439 -4.04 -30.29 -21.83
CA VAL A 439 -3.47 -31.58 -22.26
C VAL A 439 -4.58 -32.57 -22.62
N GLN A 440 -5.64 -32.63 -21.82
CA GLN A 440 -6.84 -33.46 -22.12
C GLN A 440 -7.56 -33.01 -23.40
N ALA A 441 -7.55 -31.72 -23.70
CA ALA A 441 -8.09 -31.18 -24.95
C ALA A 441 -7.18 -31.43 -26.16
N GLY A 442 -6.02 -32.09 -25.97
CA GLY A 442 -5.07 -32.44 -27.04
C GLY A 442 -4.06 -31.35 -27.36
N ALA A 443 -3.89 -30.37 -26.51
CA ALA A 443 -2.83 -29.36 -26.66
C ALA A 443 -1.46 -30.02 -26.45
N GLN A 444 -0.56 -29.84 -27.41
CA GLN A 444 0.84 -30.21 -27.28
C GLN A 444 1.61 -29.01 -26.71
N LEU A 445 1.91 -29.06 -25.44
CA LEU A 445 2.72 -28.04 -24.77
C LEU A 445 4.18 -28.52 -24.67
N PRO A 446 5.18 -27.65 -24.91
CA PRO A 446 6.57 -27.99 -24.65
C PRO A 446 6.75 -28.43 -23.20
N GLN A 447 7.61 -29.44 -22.96
CA GLN A 447 7.86 -29.96 -21.61
C GLN A 447 8.42 -28.88 -20.68
N GLU A 448 9.27 -28.02 -21.22
CA GLU A 448 9.81 -26.83 -20.54
C GLU A 448 8.70 -25.95 -19.96
N TYR A 449 7.67 -25.65 -20.74
CA TYR A 449 6.52 -24.85 -20.31
C TYR A 449 5.73 -25.56 -19.20
N LEU A 450 5.57 -26.88 -19.26
CA LEU A 450 4.85 -27.66 -18.24
C LEU A 450 5.61 -27.70 -16.91
N TYR A 451 6.93 -27.75 -16.93
CA TYR A 451 7.75 -27.81 -15.72
C TYR A 451 7.84 -26.47 -14.99
N GLN A 452 7.66 -25.34 -15.67
CA GLN A 452 7.59 -24.01 -15.04
C GLN A 452 6.42 -23.87 -14.05
N TYR A 453 5.38 -24.70 -14.16
CA TYR A 453 4.22 -24.70 -13.29
C TYR A 453 4.31 -25.68 -12.11
N LEU A 454 5.40 -26.43 -12.00
CA LEU A 454 5.62 -27.26 -10.82
C LEU A 454 5.98 -26.40 -9.61
N PRO A 455 5.33 -26.64 -8.43
CA PRO A 455 5.70 -25.93 -7.23
C PRO A 455 7.17 -26.20 -6.86
N ASN A 456 7.91 -25.15 -6.53
CA ASN A 456 9.33 -25.15 -6.16
C ASN A 456 10.33 -25.41 -7.31
N VAL A 457 9.93 -25.21 -8.56
CA VAL A 457 10.84 -25.24 -9.70
C VAL A 457 11.16 -23.81 -10.13
N SER A 458 12.41 -23.39 -9.92
CA SER A 458 12.90 -22.07 -10.34
C SER A 458 13.42 -22.06 -11.78
N ASP A 459 13.87 -23.22 -12.27
CA ASP A 459 14.43 -23.38 -13.61
C ASP A 459 13.93 -24.69 -14.23
N ALA A 460 13.20 -24.57 -15.34
CA ALA A 460 12.67 -25.72 -16.09
C ALA A 460 13.79 -26.48 -16.81
N ASP A 461 14.84 -25.78 -17.23
CA ASP A 461 15.97 -26.38 -17.94
C ASP A 461 16.77 -27.31 -17.02
N GLU A 462 16.89 -26.96 -15.73
CA GLU A 462 17.54 -27.85 -14.73
C GLU A 462 16.81 -29.19 -14.60
N ILE A 463 15.47 -29.18 -14.67
CA ILE A 463 14.68 -30.44 -14.62
C ILE A 463 14.88 -31.24 -15.91
N ILE A 464 14.87 -30.60 -17.06
CA ILE A 464 15.10 -31.25 -18.35
C ILE A 464 16.49 -31.90 -18.37
N ASP A 465 17.50 -31.18 -17.89
CA ASP A 465 18.88 -31.70 -17.76
C ASP A 465 18.93 -32.88 -16.76
N MET A 466 18.22 -32.82 -15.65
CA MET A 466 18.15 -33.97 -14.71
C MET A 466 17.45 -35.17 -15.33
N MET A 467 16.40 -34.96 -16.13
CA MET A 467 15.69 -36.03 -16.81
C MET A 467 16.58 -36.68 -17.92
N ASP A 468 17.32 -35.89 -18.65
CA ASP A 468 18.24 -36.40 -19.67
C ASP A 468 19.40 -37.18 -19.05
N LYS A 469 19.96 -36.69 -17.95
CA LYS A 469 20.93 -37.45 -17.14
C LYS A 469 20.31 -38.75 -16.57
N GLN A 470 19.07 -38.74 -16.18
CA GLN A 470 18.35 -39.93 -15.73
C GLN A 470 18.13 -40.93 -16.90
N ARG A 471 17.68 -40.43 -18.07
CA ARG A 471 17.52 -41.25 -19.29
C ARG A 471 18.84 -41.88 -19.73
N GLN A 472 19.95 -41.15 -19.68
CA GLN A 472 21.28 -41.68 -19.98
C GLN A 472 21.73 -42.74 -18.98
N ARG A 473 21.45 -42.58 -17.71
CA ARG A 473 21.71 -43.57 -16.66
C ARG A 473 20.85 -44.85 -16.86
N MET A 474 19.58 -44.71 -17.19
CA MET A 474 18.69 -45.85 -17.46
C MET A 474 19.03 -46.55 -18.80
N GLY A 475 19.40 -45.79 -19.84
CA GLY A 475 19.90 -46.33 -21.11
C GLY A 475 21.20 -47.10 -20.95
N GLY A 476 22.08 -46.68 -20.02
CA GLY A 476 23.31 -47.39 -19.68
C GLY A 476 23.06 -48.70 -18.93
N TYR A 477 21.94 -48.85 -18.21
CA TYR A 477 21.54 -50.10 -17.59
C TYR A 477 20.89 -51.09 -18.58
N ALA A 478 20.18 -50.58 -19.59
CA ALA A 478 19.56 -51.40 -20.64
C ALA A 478 20.60 -52.12 -21.55
N THR A 479 21.80 -51.56 -21.73
CA THR A 479 22.88 -52.16 -22.48
C THR A 479 23.70 -53.20 -21.70
N LYS A 480 23.57 -53.24 -20.35
CA LYS A 480 24.29 -54.25 -19.54
C LYS A 480 23.52 -55.55 -19.28
N ASN A 481 22.22 -55.58 -19.45
CA ASN A 481 21.40 -56.80 -19.32
C ASN A 481 20.73 -57.07 -20.68
N GLY A 482 21.50 -57.63 -21.60
CA GLY A 482 21.04 -58.01 -22.92
C GLY A 482 19.75 -58.80 -22.93
N VAL A 483 18.67 -58.16 -23.21
CA VAL A 483 17.48 -58.61 -23.92
C VAL A 483 16.63 -57.35 -24.19
N LEU A 484 16.64 -56.82 -25.35
CA LEU A 484 15.51 -56.11 -25.94
C LEU A 484 15.56 -56.23 -27.45
N THR A 485 14.76 -57.13 -27.90
CA THR A 485 14.18 -57.07 -29.22
C THR A 485 13.37 -55.82 -29.38
N ASN A 486 13.74 -54.98 -30.25
CA ASN A 486 12.79 -54.27 -31.07
C ASN A 486 13.40 -53.97 -32.42
N GLY A 487 12.89 -54.73 -33.36
CA GLY A 487 13.20 -54.53 -34.74
C GLY A 487 12.57 -53.30 -35.29
N THR A 488 13.30 -52.72 -36.16
CA THR A 488 12.72 -52.06 -37.33
C THR A 488 13.69 -52.09 -38.45
N SER A 489 13.20 -52.76 -39.49
CA SER A 489 13.42 -52.56 -40.94
C SER A 489 14.82 -52.64 -41.49
N GLY A 490 14.94 -53.55 -42.38
CA GLY A 490 15.88 -53.53 -43.46
C GLY A 490 16.07 -54.89 -44.14
N ASN A 491 15.27 -55.17 -45.10
CA ASN A 491 15.48 -55.99 -46.33
C ASN A 491 16.48 -57.14 -46.29
N GLY A 492 15.99 -58.30 -46.72
CA GLY A 492 16.78 -59.27 -47.44
C GLY A 492 16.39 -60.71 -47.19
N ASP A 493 15.62 -61.23 -48.07
CA ASP A 493 15.53 -62.60 -48.64
C ASP A 493 15.98 -63.82 -47.82
N GLY A 494 15.13 -64.84 -47.86
CA GLY A 494 15.56 -66.22 -47.75
C GLY A 494 14.62 -67.12 -46.97
N ASP A 495 13.79 -67.83 -47.71
CA ASP A 495 13.07 -69.07 -47.50
C ASP A 495 13.44 -69.92 -46.25
N GLU A 496 12.49 -70.47 -45.56
CA GLU A 496 12.10 -71.87 -45.57
C GLU A 496 11.10 -72.23 -44.45
N GLU A 497 10.18 -73.04 -44.86
CA GLU A 497 9.11 -73.74 -44.21
C GLU A 497 9.45 -74.43 -42.88
N VAL A 498 8.46 -74.63 -42.02
CA VAL A 498 7.77 -75.91 -41.68
C VAL A 498 6.98 -75.83 -40.35
N ARG A 499 5.68 -76.04 -40.50
CA ARG A 499 4.71 -76.79 -39.63
C ARG A 499 4.93 -76.77 -38.09
N GLY A 500 3.96 -76.56 -37.25
CA GLY A 500 2.61 -77.00 -37.24
C GLY A 500 2.13 -77.16 -35.78
N GLN A 501 0.84 -77.13 -35.60
CA GLN A 501 -0.04 -77.58 -34.52
C GLN A 501 -0.42 -76.56 -33.46
N GLN A 502 -1.61 -76.02 -33.58
CA GLN A 502 -2.94 -76.35 -33.04
C GLN A 502 -2.98 -76.56 -31.53
N GLY A 503 -3.87 -75.81 -30.88
CA GLY A 503 -4.40 -76.07 -29.55
C GLY A 503 -5.13 -74.85 -29.00
N GLU A 504 -6.36 -74.65 -29.42
CA GLU A 504 -7.43 -73.92 -28.67
C GLU A 504 -8.19 -74.98 -27.90
N PRO A 505 -9.22 -74.63 -27.08
CA PRO A 505 -9.41 -73.58 -26.06
C PRO A 505 -9.86 -74.16 -24.72
N GLU A 506 -10.06 -73.31 -23.71
CA GLU A 506 -11.25 -73.51 -22.85
C GLU A 506 -11.56 -72.39 -21.89
N ASN A 507 -12.76 -72.09 -21.97
CA ASN A 507 -13.63 -71.21 -21.23
C ASN A 507 -13.85 -71.66 -19.77
N GLN A 508 -14.09 -70.76 -18.84
CA GLN A 508 -15.19 -70.74 -17.83
C GLN A 508 -14.91 -69.56 -16.83
N ARG A 509 -15.75 -68.52 -16.80
CA ARG A 509 -16.94 -68.28 -15.97
C ARG A 509 -16.76 -68.72 -14.48
N THR A 510 -16.87 -67.77 -13.56
CA THR A 510 -18.02 -67.23 -12.84
C THR A 510 -17.59 -66.47 -11.58
N SER A 511 -18.15 -65.33 -11.40
CA SER A 511 -18.93 -64.78 -10.26
C SER A 511 -18.37 -64.88 -8.82
N ASN A 512 -18.11 -63.73 -8.22
CA ASN A 512 -19.02 -63.10 -7.24
C ASN A 512 -18.68 -61.62 -7.13
#